data_a13dbccd07900095b9e8081f7edf377b
#
_entry.id   a13dbccd07900095b9e8081f7edf377b
#
_cell.length_a   1.000
_cell.length_b   1.000
_cell.length_c   1.000
_cell.angle_alpha   90.00
_cell.angle_beta   90.00
_cell.angle_gamma   90.00
#
_symmetry.space_group_name_H-M   'P 1'
#
loop_
_entity.id
_entity.type
_entity.pdbx_description
1 polymer ?
#
loop_
_entity_poly.entity_id
_entity_poly.type
_entity_poly.pdbx_seq_one_letter_code
_entity_poly.pdbx_strand_id
1 'polypeptide(L)'
;MKRRALLGSMALAALPSMASAPQPKVLLTVSGRIGRINNDATDTFDFTEAEFLKLGTTSITTGTPWTPTSVFAGPLLLDVMRAAGVTSGKLVLKTLDDYSAPIPWDDLVRYGVILAHSQDGQRLSNKRWGPLWTIYPRDQNPAALKGPIAESRFIWQVDRIEAGI
;
A
#
# COMPACT_ATOMS: atom_id res chain seq x y z
N MET A 1 -67.63 36.69 -28.20
CA MET A 1 -67.17 35.52 -27.47
C MET A 1 -65.65 35.44 -27.57
N LYS A 2 -64.91 35.80 -26.54
CA LYS A 2 -63.43 35.83 -26.53
C LYS A 2 -62.95 34.64 -25.72
N ARG A 3 -62.28 33.64 -26.34
CA ARG A 3 -61.65 32.52 -25.66
C ARG A 3 -60.23 32.90 -25.29
N ARG A 4 -59.95 33.00 -24.00
CA ARG A 4 -58.62 33.16 -23.46
C ARG A 4 -57.95 31.79 -23.32
N ALA A 5 -56.88 31.53 -24.06
CA ALA A 5 -56.01 30.38 -23.89
C ALA A 5 -55.00 30.72 -22.75
N LEU A 6 -55.00 29.90 -21.71
CA LEU A 6 -54.01 29.91 -20.64
C LEU A 6 -52.84 29.05 -21.08
N LEU A 7 -51.69 29.64 -21.36
CA LEU A 7 -50.42 28.94 -21.55
C LEU A 7 -49.80 28.71 -20.17
N GLY A 8 -49.84 27.43 -19.73
CA GLY A 8 -49.13 26.99 -18.54
C GLY A 8 -47.64 26.82 -18.84
N SER A 9 -46.79 27.67 -18.26
CA SER A 9 -45.33 27.52 -18.30
C SER A 9 -44.91 26.41 -17.33
N MET A 10 -44.44 25.28 -17.81
CA MET A 10 -43.80 24.24 -17.04
C MET A 10 -42.35 24.63 -16.80
N ALA A 11 -42.00 25.06 -15.59
CA ALA A 11 -40.63 25.31 -15.18
C ALA A 11 -39.94 23.98 -14.91
N LEU A 12 -39.01 23.61 -15.79
CA LEU A 12 -38.13 22.45 -15.60
C LEU A 12 -37.06 22.82 -14.56
N ALA A 13 -37.20 22.35 -13.33
CA ALA A 13 -36.19 22.52 -12.30
C ALA A 13 -34.96 21.63 -12.63
N ALA A 14 -33.85 22.24 -13.02
CA ALA A 14 -32.58 21.57 -13.18
C ALA A 14 -32.04 21.20 -11.78
N LEU A 15 -31.94 19.89 -11.50
CA LEU A 15 -31.29 19.39 -10.33
C LEU A 15 -29.77 19.62 -10.46
N PRO A 16 -29.09 20.17 -9.42
CA PRO A 16 -27.64 20.31 -9.47
C PRO A 16 -27.00 18.92 -9.52
N SER A 17 -26.24 18.65 -10.56
CA SER A 17 -25.39 17.47 -10.67
C SER A 17 -24.33 17.58 -9.58
N MET A 18 -24.42 16.76 -8.52
CA MET A 18 -23.37 16.64 -7.51
C MET A 18 -22.15 15.98 -8.18
N ALA A 19 -21.18 16.77 -8.56
CA ALA A 19 -19.89 16.27 -9.01
C ALA A 19 -19.29 15.45 -7.87
N SER A 20 -19.11 14.15 -8.10
CA SER A 20 -18.44 13.27 -7.14
C SER A 20 -17.02 13.80 -6.92
N ALA A 21 -16.64 14.04 -5.65
CA ALA A 21 -15.28 14.41 -5.31
C ALA A 21 -14.31 13.35 -5.83
N PRO A 22 -13.13 13.72 -6.36
CA PRO A 22 -12.14 12.75 -6.82
C PRO A 22 -11.76 11.83 -5.66
N GLN A 23 -11.90 10.53 -5.88
CA GLN A 23 -11.53 9.52 -4.87
C GLN A 23 -10.02 9.59 -4.63
N PRO A 24 -9.58 9.55 -3.36
CA PRO A 24 -8.16 9.55 -3.06
C PRO A 24 -7.48 8.33 -3.70
N LYS A 25 -6.30 8.56 -4.28
CA LYS A 25 -5.52 7.50 -4.93
C LYS A 25 -5.08 6.45 -3.90
N VAL A 26 -5.38 5.18 -4.17
CA VAL A 26 -4.90 4.05 -3.38
C VAL A 26 -3.39 3.89 -3.59
N LEU A 27 -2.64 3.78 -2.50
CA LEU A 27 -1.21 3.53 -2.48
C LEU A 27 -0.91 2.04 -2.36
N LEU A 28 -1.66 1.33 -1.50
CA LEU A 28 -1.48 -0.08 -1.19
C LEU A 28 -2.83 -0.73 -0.96
N THR A 29 -3.07 -1.88 -1.57
CA THR A 29 -4.25 -2.72 -1.33
C THR A 29 -3.84 -3.98 -0.57
N VAL A 30 -4.56 -4.31 0.50
CA VAL A 30 -4.42 -5.58 1.24
C VAL A 30 -5.68 -6.41 1.04
N SER A 31 -5.51 -7.68 0.65
CA SER A 31 -6.57 -8.63 0.36
C SER A 31 -6.34 -9.99 1.04
N GLY A 32 -7.24 -10.94 0.82
CA GLY A 32 -7.16 -12.30 1.36
C GLY A 32 -7.81 -12.43 2.73
N ARG A 33 -7.19 -13.14 3.67
CA ARG A 33 -7.71 -13.30 5.04
C ARG A 33 -7.42 -12.08 5.89
N ILE A 34 -8.18 -11.01 5.68
CA ILE A 34 -8.09 -9.76 6.41
C ILE A 34 -9.26 -9.64 7.39
N GLY A 35 -9.02 -9.03 8.54
CA GLY A 35 -10.04 -8.83 9.57
C GLY A 35 -10.78 -7.49 9.45
N ARG A 36 -10.34 -6.61 8.55
CA ARG A 36 -10.93 -5.30 8.31
C ARG A 36 -11.02 -5.04 6.82
N ILE A 37 -12.15 -4.53 6.37
CA ILE A 37 -12.44 -4.15 4.98
C ILE A 37 -12.85 -2.67 5.02
N ASN A 38 -12.35 -1.87 4.11
CA ASN A 38 -12.79 -0.49 3.88
C ASN A 38 -13.21 -0.23 2.42
N ASN A 39 -13.09 -1.25 1.57
CA ASN A 39 -13.58 -1.27 0.19
C ASN A 39 -14.45 -2.52 -0.02
N ASP A 40 -15.76 -2.36 0.20
CA ASP A 40 -16.73 -3.46 0.10
C ASP A 40 -16.91 -3.98 -1.33
N ALA A 41 -16.52 -3.19 -2.35
CA ALA A 41 -16.67 -3.60 -3.76
C ALA A 41 -15.63 -4.67 -4.16
N THR A 42 -14.52 -4.73 -3.47
CA THR A 42 -13.39 -5.63 -3.77
C THR A 42 -13.00 -6.53 -2.61
N ASP A 43 -13.69 -6.40 -1.45
CA ASP A 43 -13.36 -7.08 -0.20
C ASP A 43 -11.90 -6.85 0.23
N THR A 44 -11.42 -5.58 0.13
CA THR A 44 -10.05 -5.20 0.41
C THR A 44 -9.94 -4.15 1.50
N PHE A 45 -8.72 -4.02 2.04
CA PHE A 45 -8.33 -2.87 2.85
C PHE A 45 -7.35 -2.02 2.05
N ASP A 46 -7.82 -0.86 1.62
CA ASP A 46 -7.07 0.06 0.79
C ASP A 46 -6.47 1.18 1.63
N PHE A 47 -5.17 1.40 1.49
CA PHE A 47 -4.47 2.53 2.09
C PHE A 47 -4.31 3.64 1.07
N THR A 48 -4.80 4.82 1.38
CA THR A 48 -4.32 6.05 0.77
C THR A 48 -2.92 6.38 1.30
N GLU A 49 -2.17 7.26 0.62
CA GLU A 49 -0.86 7.68 1.11
C GLU A 49 -0.95 8.32 2.51
N ALA A 50 -1.98 9.13 2.76
CA ALA A 50 -2.18 9.78 4.06
C ALA A 50 -2.44 8.77 5.19
N GLU A 51 -3.20 7.72 4.94
CA GLU A 51 -3.47 6.65 5.91
C GLU A 51 -2.23 5.80 6.16
N PHE A 52 -1.49 5.46 5.11
CA PHE A 52 -0.26 4.71 5.20
C PHE A 52 0.81 5.43 6.05
N LEU A 53 0.98 6.73 5.85
CA LEU A 53 1.93 7.55 6.61
C LEU A 53 1.55 7.71 8.10
N LYS A 54 0.26 7.57 8.45
CA LYS A 54 -0.21 7.58 9.86
C LYS A 54 0.20 6.35 10.66
N LEU A 55 0.63 5.26 10.01
CA LEU A 55 1.10 4.04 10.68
C LEU A 55 2.44 4.24 11.40
N GLY A 56 3.04 5.43 11.30
CA GLY A 56 4.35 5.74 11.83
C GLY A 56 5.47 5.48 10.83
N THR A 57 6.68 5.82 11.23
CA THR A 57 7.87 5.67 10.40
C THR A 57 9.01 5.07 11.20
N THR A 58 9.54 3.96 10.71
CA THR A 58 10.77 3.32 11.17
C THR A 58 11.84 3.51 10.11
N SER A 59 13.08 3.79 10.51
CA SER A 59 14.21 3.90 9.59
C SER A 59 15.15 2.71 9.74
N ILE A 60 15.60 2.16 8.61
CA ILE A 60 16.64 1.12 8.54
C ILE A 60 17.77 1.65 7.67
N THR A 61 18.99 1.66 8.22
CA THR A 61 20.21 1.96 7.46
C THR A 61 20.84 0.63 7.03
N THR A 62 20.82 0.34 5.74
CA THR A 62 21.31 -0.92 5.20
C THR A 62 21.58 -0.83 3.70
N GLY A 63 22.44 -1.72 3.19
CA GLY A 63 22.53 -2.00 1.75
C GLY A 63 21.43 -2.95 1.31
N THR A 64 21.11 -2.91 0.01
CA THR A 64 20.25 -3.91 -0.64
C THR A 64 21.07 -4.65 -1.71
N PRO A 65 20.53 -5.70 -2.35
CA PRO A 65 21.22 -6.34 -3.49
C PRO A 65 21.52 -5.39 -4.66
N TRP A 66 20.80 -4.26 -4.74
CA TRP A 66 20.87 -3.32 -5.87
C TRP A 66 21.36 -1.91 -5.51
N THR A 67 21.48 -1.61 -4.22
CA THR A 67 21.91 -0.28 -3.77
C THR A 67 22.99 -0.40 -2.70
N PRO A 68 23.90 0.58 -2.61
CA PRO A 68 24.79 0.72 -1.47
C PRO A 68 23.98 0.99 -0.20
N THR A 69 24.65 1.05 0.94
CA THR A 69 24.06 1.42 2.22
C THR A 69 23.39 2.79 2.12
N SER A 70 22.11 2.82 2.48
CA SER A 70 21.21 3.99 2.42
C SER A 70 20.27 3.97 3.63
N VAL A 71 19.64 5.09 3.92
CA VAL A 71 18.60 5.19 4.95
C VAL A 71 17.23 5.01 4.30
N PHE A 72 16.58 3.90 4.60
CA PHE A 72 15.21 3.63 4.16
C PHE A 72 14.23 3.95 5.28
N ALA A 73 13.08 4.55 4.95
CA ALA A 73 12.06 4.90 5.94
C ALA A 73 10.65 4.52 5.47
N GLY A 74 9.88 3.98 6.41
CA GLY A 74 8.49 3.56 6.21
C GLY A 74 7.92 2.89 7.45
N PRO A 75 6.61 2.56 7.47
CA PRO A 75 6.02 1.80 8.56
C PRO A 75 6.57 0.37 8.64
N LEU A 76 6.52 -0.21 9.83
CA LEU A 76 6.71 -1.65 9.98
C LEU A 76 5.65 -2.40 9.16
N LEU A 77 6.07 -3.39 8.39
CA LEU A 77 5.14 -4.25 7.64
C LEU A 77 4.14 -4.95 8.57
N LEU A 78 4.58 -5.26 9.79
CA LEU A 78 3.70 -5.80 10.84
C LEU A 78 2.55 -4.85 11.19
N ASP A 79 2.81 -3.55 11.27
CA ASP A 79 1.79 -2.54 11.60
C ASP A 79 0.84 -2.31 10.43
N VAL A 80 1.34 -2.37 9.20
CA VAL A 80 0.51 -2.38 7.97
C VAL A 80 -0.48 -3.56 8.02
N MET A 81 0.02 -4.76 8.32
CA MET A 81 -0.82 -5.95 8.39
C MET A 81 -1.84 -5.87 9.54
N ARG A 82 -1.44 -5.40 10.72
CA ARG A 82 -2.35 -5.21 11.87
C ARG A 82 -3.45 -4.20 11.57
N ALA A 83 -3.16 -3.14 10.84
CA ALA A 83 -4.17 -2.16 10.43
C ALA A 83 -5.26 -2.78 9.55
N ALA A 84 -4.91 -3.75 8.68
CA ALA A 84 -5.85 -4.53 7.88
C ALA A 84 -6.47 -5.72 8.66
N GLY A 85 -6.15 -5.87 9.95
CA GLY A 85 -6.67 -6.95 10.80
C GLY A 85 -6.04 -8.32 10.53
N VAL A 86 -4.84 -8.36 9.97
CA VAL A 86 -4.06 -9.60 9.78
C VAL A 86 -3.17 -9.83 10.99
N THR A 87 -3.24 -11.02 11.59
CA THR A 87 -2.51 -11.38 12.81
C THR A 87 -1.53 -12.54 12.64
N SER A 88 -1.61 -13.25 11.52
CA SER A 88 -0.76 -14.41 11.22
C SER A 88 -0.93 -14.84 9.77
N GLY A 89 -0.13 -15.81 9.35
CA GLY A 89 -0.27 -16.45 8.04
C GLY A 89 0.84 -16.07 7.06
N LYS A 90 0.74 -16.60 5.86
CA LYS A 90 1.66 -16.29 4.77
C LYS A 90 1.25 -14.98 4.09
N LEU A 91 2.22 -14.18 3.73
CA LEU A 91 2.01 -12.98 2.95
C LEU A 91 2.60 -13.18 1.55
N VAL A 92 1.89 -12.70 0.54
CA VAL A 92 2.44 -12.58 -0.82
C VAL A 92 2.36 -11.11 -1.22
N LEU A 93 3.51 -10.49 -1.40
CA LEU A 93 3.61 -9.13 -1.91
C LEU A 93 3.60 -9.17 -3.44
N LYS A 94 2.85 -8.25 -4.02
CA LYS A 94 2.72 -8.10 -5.47
C LYS A 94 3.13 -6.70 -5.89
N THR A 95 3.65 -6.58 -7.09
CA THR A 95 4.24 -5.36 -7.62
C THR A 95 3.45 -4.81 -8.81
N LEU A 96 3.78 -3.59 -9.23
CA LEU A 96 3.13 -2.92 -10.36
C LEU A 96 3.24 -3.69 -11.68
N ASP A 97 4.27 -4.52 -11.84
CA ASP A 97 4.54 -5.36 -13.02
C ASP A 97 4.10 -6.83 -12.82
N ASP A 98 3.23 -7.08 -11.82
CA ASP A 98 2.68 -8.41 -11.47
C ASP A 98 3.71 -9.44 -10.99
N TYR A 99 4.95 -9.05 -10.69
CA TYR A 99 5.85 -9.91 -9.93
C TYR A 99 5.27 -10.17 -8.55
N SER A 100 5.52 -11.35 -7.99
CA SER A 100 5.05 -11.69 -6.65
C SER A 100 6.06 -12.55 -5.90
N ALA A 101 6.21 -12.30 -4.60
CA ALA A 101 7.06 -13.11 -3.74
C ALA A 101 6.47 -13.26 -2.33
N PRO A 102 6.69 -14.42 -1.70
CA PRO A 102 6.22 -14.65 -0.35
C PRO A 102 7.15 -14.00 0.68
N ILE A 103 6.55 -13.44 1.73
CA ILE A 103 7.23 -12.99 2.94
C ILE A 103 6.75 -13.85 4.11
N PRO A 104 7.64 -14.54 4.84
CA PRO A 104 7.28 -15.25 6.05
C PRO A 104 6.80 -14.30 7.14
N TRP A 105 5.71 -14.65 7.82
CA TRP A 105 5.19 -13.84 8.93
C TRP A 105 6.24 -13.61 10.04
N ASP A 106 7.02 -14.64 10.35
CA ASP A 106 8.06 -14.58 11.37
C ASP A 106 9.14 -13.54 11.09
N ASP A 107 9.38 -13.23 9.82
CA ASP A 107 10.33 -12.19 9.42
C ASP A 107 9.88 -10.79 9.91
N LEU A 108 8.57 -10.53 9.92
CA LEU A 108 8.02 -9.25 10.35
C LEU A 108 8.35 -8.97 11.82
N VAL A 109 8.24 -10.00 12.65
CA VAL A 109 8.52 -9.93 14.09
C VAL A 109 10.02 -9.97 14.36
N ARG A 110 10.72 -10.89 13.66
CA ARG A 110 12.14 -11.18 13.93
C ARG A 110 13.07 -10.06 13.48
N TYR A 111 12.80 -9.48 12.31
CA TYR A 111 13.69 -8.52 11.67
C TYR A 111 13.17 -7.08 11.68
N GLY A 112 11.91 -6.86 12.05
CA GLY A 112 11.32 -5.54 11.98
C GLY A 112 11.30 -5.00 10.54
N VAL A 113 10.84 -5.82 9.61
CA VAL A 113 10.74 -5.48 8.18
C VAL A 113 9.89 -4.24 7.99
N ILE A 114 10.37 -3.27 7.22
CA ILE A 114 9.59 -2.09 6.86
C ILE A 114 9.10 -2.15 5.41
N LEU A 115 7.98 -1.49 5.16
CA LEU A 115 7.52 -1.18 3.81
C LEU A 115 7.90 0.27 3.52
N ALA A 116 9.12 0.46 3.00
CA ALA A 116 9.71 1.78 2.82
C ALA A 116 8.99 2.58 1.74
N HIS A 117 8.75 3.85 2.02
CA HIS A 117 8.24 4.83 1.07
C HIS A 117 9.31 5.85 0.64
N SER A 118 10.46 5.89 1.31
CA SER A 118 11.56 6.81 1.00
C SER A 118 12.93 6.17 1.19
N GLN A 119 13.91 6.71 0.48
CA GLN A 119 15.33 6.40 0.57
C GLN A 119 16.10 7.71 0.68
N ASP A 120 16.99 7.82 1.67
CA ASP A 120 17.82 9.02 1.96
C ASP A 120 16.98 10.32 1.98
N GLY A 121 15.79 10.25 2.60
CA GLY A 121 14.85 11.36 2.71
C GLY A 121 14.07 11.69 1.44
N GLN A 122 14.31 10.99 0.33
CA GLN A 122 13.60 11.19 -0.94
C GLN A 122 12.47 10.15 -1.10
N ARG A 123 11.28 10.62 -1.47
CA ARG A 123 10.13 9.74 -1.77
C ARG A 123 10.48 8.80 -2.92
N LEU A 124 10.20 7.50 -2.75
CA LEU A 124 10.38 6.51 -3.82
C LEU A 124 9.42 6.80 -4.97
N SER A 125 9.93 6.79 -6.19
CA SER A 125 9.13 7.00 -7.38
C SER A 125 8.81 5.68 -8.07
N ASN A 126 7.64 5.59 -8.71
CA ASN A 126 7.22 4.42 -9.48
C ASN A 126 8.14 4.12 -10.69
N LYS A 127 8.95 5.09 -11.09
CA LYS A 127 9.91 4.93 -12.20
C LYS A 127 11.16 4.14 -11.81
N ARG A 128 11.37 3.91 -10.50
CA ARG A 128 12.56 3.22 -10.00
C ARG A 128 12.20 2.14 -8.98
N TRP A 129 12.04 2.48 -7.71
CA TRP A 129 11.83 1.53 -6.61
C TRP A 129 10.44 1.63 -5.96
N GLY A 130 9.71 2.73 -6.22
CA GLY A 130 8.41 3.02 -5.62
C GLY A 130 7.23 2.38 -6.35
N PRO A 131 6.05 2.47 -5.75
CA PRO A 131 5.73 3.36 -4.63
C PRO A 131 6.29 2.91 -3.28
N LEU A 132 6.40 1.59 -3.04
CA LEU A 132 6.84 0.99 -1.79
C LEU A 132 7.88 -0.09 -2.04
N TRP A 133 8.79 -0.28 -1.05
CA TRP A 133 9.86 -1.27 -1.12
C TRP A 133 10.01 -2.01 0.20
N THR A 134 10.01 -3.33 0.18
CA THR A 134 10.25 -4.16 1.36
C THR A 134 11.73 -4.10 1.73
N ILE A 135 12.05 -3.61 2.92
CA ILE A 135 13.43 -3.47 3.41
C ILE A 135 13.62 -4.26 4.69
N TYR A 136 14.69 -5.05 4.69
CA TYR A 136 15.20 -5.81 5.83
C TYR A 136 16.50 -5.18 6.36
N PRO A 137 16.82 -5.34 7.65
CA PRO A 137 18.10 -4.89 8.22
C PRO A 137 19.25 -5.84 7.84
N ARG A 138 19.60 -5.87 6.54
CA ARG A 138 20.52 -6.83 5.91
C ARG A 138 21.94 -6.74 6.49
N ASP A 139 22.42 -5.54 6.69
CA ASP A 139 23.80 -5.33 7.16
C ASP A 139 23.95 -5.60 8.66
N GLN A 140 22.83 -5.55 9.43
CA GLN A 140 22.80 -5.94 10.84
C GLN A 140 22.67 -7.47 11.03
N ASN A 141 22.18 -8.20 10.02
CA ASN A 141 21.95 -9.64 10.06
C ASN A 141 22.54 -10.35 8.82
N PRO A 142 23.83 -10.16 8.50
CA PRO A 142 24.38 -10.61 7.22
C PRO A 142 24.33 -12.13 7.03
N ALA A 143 24.47 -12.92 8.09
CA ALA A 143 24.41 -14.37 8.01
C ALA A 143 23.02 -14.91 7.60
N ALA A 144 21.96 -14.21 7.97
CA ALA A 144 20.59 -14.63 7.70
C ALA A 144 19.97 -13.92 6.46
N LEU A 145 20.43 -12.71 6.17
CA LEU A 145 19.79 -11.81 5.19
C LEU A 145 20.64 -11.55 3.94
N LYS A 146 21.78 -12.22 3.78
CA LYS A 146 22.54 -12.30 2.53
C LYS A 146 22.37 -13.65 1.88
N GLY A 147 22.23 -13.65 0.55
CA GLY A 147 22.04 -14.86 -0.24
C GLY A 147 20.68 -14.88 -0.98
N PRO A 148 20.55 -15.70 -2.01
CA PRO A 148 19.49 -15.59 -3.02
C PRO A 148 18.08 -15.62 -2.46
N ILE A 149 17.79 -16.48 -1.48
CA ILE A 149 16.44 -16.60 -0.88
C ILE A 149 16.09 -15.38 -0.05
N ALA A 150 17.02 -14.88 0.77
CA ALA A 150 16.78 -13.70 1.59
C ALA A 150 16.70 -12.43 0.73
N GLU A 151 17.55 -12.33 -0.27
CA GLU A 151 17.62 -11.19 -1.19
C GLU A 151 16.39 -11.08 -2.08
N SER A 152 15.74 -12.18 -2.44
CA SER A 152 14.47 -12.16 -3.19
C SER A 152 13.30 -11.52 -2.44
N ARG A 153 13.44 -11.30 -1.11
CA ARG A 153 12.42 -10.65 -0.27
C ARG A 153 12.53 -9.12 -0.24
N PHE A 154 13.56 -8.54 -0.87
CA PHE A 154 13.67 -7.09 -1.07
C PHE A 154 12.86 -6.66 -2.30
N ILE A 155 11.53 -6.71 -2.17
CA ILE A 155 10.59 -6.52 -3.29
C ILE A 155 10.31 -5.03 -3.44
N TRP A 156 10.63 -4.45 -4.59
CA TRP A 156 10.30 -3.06 -4.93
C TRP A 156 9.00 -2.94 -5.73
N GLN A 157 8.50 -1.72 -5.89
CA GLN A 157 7.24 -1.41 -6.58
C GLN A 157 6.02 -2.12 -6.02
N VAL A 158 6.04 -2.41 -4.72
CA VAL A 158 4.91 -3.06 -4.05
C VAL A 158 3.70 -2.14 -4.05
N ASP A 159 2.56 -2.64 -4.50
CA ASP A 159 1.27 -1.97 -4.50
C ASP A 159 0.14 -2.83 -3.94
N ARG A 160 0.36 -4.15 -3.78
CA ARG A 160 -0.64 -5.10 -3.27
C ARG A 160 0.00 -6.12 -2.33
N ILE A 161 -0.77 -6.53 -1.31
CA ILE A 161 -0.41 -7.63 -0.40
C ILE A 161 -1.60 -8.57 -0.30
N GLU A 162 -1.37 -9.86 -0.50
CA GLU A 162 -2.35 -10.90 -0.26
C GLU A 162 -1.97 -11.66 1.01
N ALA A 163 -2.89 -11.71 1.98
CA ALA A 163 -2.64 -12.26 3.31
C ALA A 163 -3.38 -13.57 3.54
N GLY A 164 -2.74 -14.49 4.28
CA GLY A 164 -3.38 -15.72 4.77
C GLY A 164 -3.64 -16.80 3.73
N ILE A 165 -2.82 -16.85 2.66
CA ILE A 165 -2.88 -17.90 1.64
C ILE A 165 -2.25 -19.19 2.15
#